data_82a9f6c9397e5382135dcffdbf704666
#
_entry.id   82a9f6c9397e5382135dcffdbf704666
#
_cell.length_a   1.000
_cell.length_b   1.000
_cell.length_c   1.000
_cell.angle_alpha   90.00
_cell.angle_beta   90.00
_cell.angle_gamma   90.00
#
_symmetry.space_group_name_H-M   'P 1'
#
loop_
_entity.id
_entity.type
_entity.pdbx_description
1 polymer ?
#
loop_
_entity_poly.entity_id
_entity_poly.type
_entity_poly.pdbx_seq_one_letter_code
_entity_poly.pdbx_strand_id
1 'polypeptide(L)'
;MRWAYFEQVSRYNVSMAVQNLPEAEGALGRKDILRGQGSALYAAGRYKEALSRFHEVLILNPDDYEVWALHGFSLAAENQFEASIDSFNKSLAISPRYALAWHGKGHALAKMGYFEEAATYLKRAVIFDPKDGKAWYNLGTAQNRLGRYHESIASFEYSISINKQDYHAYFNKGVALCGVQRYEDALKTLHQALHLKPNAYYIWNQRGTTLIQMGRFKEAIESFDRSLKCQAHNPNAWYGKARAHAMQKDLVSTLQALYRTFVLSPYMYRVMVQLDAHFDGLRQDPEFQRMINTSAI
;
A
#
# COMPACT_ATOMS: atom_id res chain seq x y z
N MET A 1 10.43 -13.62 13.12
CA MET A 1 9.81 -14.54 14.08
C MET A 1 8.87 -13.87 15.09
N ARG A 2 9.17 -12.71 15.69
CA ARG A 2 8.28 -12.07 16.68
C ARG A 2 6.93 -11.57 16.11
N TRP A 3 6.83 -11.14 14.88
CA TRP A 3 5.57 -10.76 14.23
C TRP A 3 4.69 -11.97 13.85
N ALA A 4 5.30 -13.09 13.42
CA ALA A 4 4.58 -14.35 13.21
C ALA A 4 4.03 -14.92 14.53
N TYR A 5 4.70 -14.65 15.65
CA TYR A 5 4.21 -15.00 16.97
C TYR A 5 2.93 -14.21 17.34
N PHE A 6 2.81 -12.93 16.96
CA PHE A 6 1.58 -12.15 17.14
C PHE A 6 0.42 -12.65 16.26
N GLU A 7 0.66 -13.08 15.04
CA GLU A 7 -0.37 -13.69 14.17
C GLU A 7 -0.79 -15.10 14.65
N GLN A 8 0.13 -15.87 15.21
CA GLN A 8 -0.17 -17.22 15.72
C GLN A 8 -0.91 -17.20 17.05
N VAL A 9 -0.61 -16.25 17.93
CA VAL A 9 -1.34 -16.05 19.20
C VAL A 9 -2.76 -15.53 18.97
N SER A 10 -3.01 -14.83 17.84
CA SER A 10 -4.32 -14.29 17.45
C SER A 10 -5.36 -15.38 17.13
N ARG A 11 -4.97 -16.58 16.72
CA ARG A 11 -5.90 -17.66 16.32
C ARG A 11 -6.30 -18.64 17.42
N TYR A 12 -5.59 -18.66 18.53
CA TYR A 12 -5.90 -19.53 19.66
C TYR A 12 -6.18 -18.72 20.92
N ASN A 13 -7.44 -18.71 21.38
CA ASN A 13 -7.89 -18.29 22.71
C ASN A 13 -8.09 -16.80 23.04
N VAL A 14 -8.53 -15.94 22.12
CA VAL A 14 -8.97 -14.57 22.49
C VAL A 14 -10.21 -14.60 23.42
N SER A 15 -11.09 -15.57 23.30
CA SER A 15 -12.33 -15.62 24.08
C SER A 15 -12.15 -16.07 25.54
N MET A 16 -11.12 -16.86 25.86
CA MET A 16 -10.88 -17.32 27.24
C MET A 16 -9.91 -16.45 28.05
N ALA A 17 -8.98 -15.76 27.38
CA ALA A 17 -7.98 -14.94 28.07
C ALA A 17 -8.53 -13.63 28.63
N VAL A 18 -9.68 -13.16 28.14
CA VAL A 18 -10.28 -11.88 28.56
C VAL A 18 -11.13 -12.03 29.85
N GLN A 19 -11.60 -13.22 30.16
CA GLN A 19 -12.60 -13.37 31.24
C GLN A 19 -12.11 -13.97 32.57
N ASN A 20 -10.95 -14.66 32.62
CA ASN A 20 -10.50 -15.35 33.82
C ASN A 20 -8.99 -15.27 34.02
N LEU A 21 -8.47 -14.14 34.52
CA LEU A 21 -7.14 -14.08 35.13
C LEU A 21 -7.30 -13.69 36.63
N PRO A 22 -6.68 -14.43 37.56
CA PRO A 22 -6.82 -14.21 38.98
C PRO A 22 -6.21 -12.86 39.43
N GLU A 23 -6.88 -12.21 40.39
CA GLU A 23 -6.48 -10.90 40.96
C GLU A 23 -5.22 -10.96 41.86
N ALA A 24 -4.50 -12.04 41.86
CA ALA A 24 -3.38 -12.24 42.77
C ALA A 24 -2.06 -12.37 42.03
N GLU A 25 -1.27 -11.34 42.12
CA GLU A 25 0.18 -11.34 42.35
C GLU A 25 0.76 -9.95 42.04
N GLY A 26 1.71 -9.45 42.85
CA GLY A 26 2.15 -8.07 43.01
C GLY A 26 2.32 -7.22 41.73
N ALA A 27 2.64 -5.94 41.85
CA ALA A 27 2.66 -4.94 40.78
C ALA A 27 3.39 -5.38 39.47
N LEU A 28 4.31 -6.33 39.55
CA LEU A 28 5.00 -6.93 38.40
C LEU A 28 4.06 -7.83 37.59
N GLY A 29 3.27 -8.70 38.25
CA GLY A 29 2.33 -9.59 37.57
C GLY A 29 1.16 -8.83 36.93
N ARG A 30 0.68 -7.75 37.58
CA ARG A 30 -0.39 -6.90 37.06
C ARG A 30 0.03 -6.21 35.73
N LYS A 31 1.26 -5.71 35.65
CA LYS A 31 1.81 -5.09 34.43
C LYS A 31 1.81 -6.07 33.26
N ASP A 32 2.28 -7.29 33.47
CA ASP A 32 2.40 -8.30 32.41
C ASP A 32 1.02 -8.77 31.92
N ILE A 33 0.05 -8.89 32.84
CA ILE A 33 -1.35 -9.19 32.52
C ILE A 33 -1.95 -8.08 31.66
N LEU A 34 -1.84 -6.82 32.07
CA LEU A 34 -2.36 -5.67 31.31
C LEU A 34 -1.71 -5.54 29.93
N ARG A 35 -0.39 -5.75 29.83
CA ARG A 35 0.34 -5.77 28.57
C ARG A 35 -0.17 -6.89 27.67
N GLY A 36 -0.37 -8.10 28.20
CA GLY A 36 -0.94 -9.23 27.48
C GLY A 36 -2.35 -8.95 26.96
N GLN A 37 -3.22 -8.39 27.81
CA GLN A 37 -4.57 -7.97 27.42
C GLN A 37 -4.55 -6.91 26.32
N GLY A 38 -3.72 -5.86 26.47
CA GLY A 38 -3.56 -4.81 25.46
C GLY A 38 -3.11 -5.37 24.12
N SER A 39 -2.13 -6.29 24.13
CA SER A 39 -1.63 -6.94 22.92
C SER A 39 -2.69 -7.82 22.23
N ALA A 40 -3.48 -8.56 23.02
CA ALA A 40 -4.59 -9.38 22.50
C ALA A 40 -5.70 -8.50 21.90
N LEU A 41 -6.06 -7.40 22.56
CA LEU A 41 -7.03 -6.42 22.05
C LEU A 41 -6.54 -5.76 20.76
N TYR A 42 -5.27 -5.39 20.70
CA TYR A 42 -4.66 -4.86 19.47
C TYR A 42 -4.75 -5.87 18.32
N ALA A 43 -4.40 -7.13 18.57
CA ALA A 43 -4.47 -8.19 17.57
C ALA A 43 -5.92 -8.46 17.11
N ALA A 44 -6.90 -8.24 17.99
CA ALA A 44 -8.33 -8.35 17.69
C ALA A 44 -8.91 -7.11 16.97
N GLY A 45 -8.10 -6.07 16.70
CA GLY A 45 -8.56 -4.81 16.08
C GLY A 45 -9.31 -3.88 17.05
N ARG A 46 -9.32 -4.17 18.37
CA ARG A 46 -9.98 -3.36 19.41
C ARG A 46 -9.01 -2.29 19.93
N TYR A 47 -8.61 -1.38 19.05
CA TYR A 47 -7.50 -0.47 19.31
C TYR A 47 -7.75 0.50 20.47
N LYS A 48 -8.97 1.02 20.63
CA LYS A 48 -9.33 1.91 21.74
C LYS A 48 -9.19 1.23 23.10
N GLU A 49 -9.58 -0.03 23.19
CA GLU A 49 -9.46 -0.79 24.42
C GLU A 49 -8.01 -1.20 24.69
N ALA A 50 -7.25 -1.52 23.62
CA ALA A 50 -5.81 -1.75 23.72
C ALA A 50 -5.09 -0.52 24.28
N LEU A 51 -5.43 0.68 23.79
CA LEU A 51 -4.89 1.96 24.30
C LEU A 51 -5.13 2.14 25.80
N SER A 52 -6.32 1.82 26.29
CA SER A 52 -6.63 1.90 27.73
C SER A 52 -5.71 0.96 28.54
N ARG A 53 -5.51 -0.27 28.09
CA ARG A 53 -4.63 -1.24 28.77
C ARG A 53 -3.15 -0.81 28.70
N PHE A 54 -2.68 -0.35 27.57
CA PHE A 54 -1.31 0.15 27.44
C PHE A 54 -1.09 1.40 28.30
N HIS A 55 -2.07 2.29 28.41
CA HIS A 55 -2.01 3.44 29.30
C HIS A 55 -1.85 3.03 30.77
N GLU A 56 -2.63 2.04 31.23
CA GLU A 56 -2.51 1.50 32.57
C GLU A 56 -1.11 0.91 32.83
N VAL A 57 -0.53 0.21 31.84
CA VAL A 57 0.85 -0.29 31.93
C VAL A 57 1.85 0.86 32.04
N LEU A 58 1.67 1.93 31.25
CA LEU A 58 2.59 3.07 31.22
C LEU A 58 2.51 3.94 32.49
N ILE A 59 1.37 3.92 33.21
CA ILE A 59 1.28 4.50 34.56
C ILE A 59 2.14 3.70 35.56
N LEU A 60 2.14 2.37 35.44
CA LEU A 60 2.91 1.48 36.34
C LEU A 60 4.40 1.45 35.97
N ASN A 61 4.73 1.59 34.71
CA ASN A 61 6.09 1.57 34.17
C ASN A 61 6.24 2.55 33.00
N PRO A 62 6.55 3.83 33.27
CA PRO A 62 6.70 4.85 32.23
C PRO A 62 7.86 4.58 31.25
N ASP A 63 8.84 3.76 31.64
CA ASP A 63 10.04 3.46 30.86
C ASP A 63 9.90 2.18 30.00
N ASP A 64 8.67 1.67 29.82
CA ASP A 64 8.42 0.52 28.97
C ASP A 64 8.36 0.94 27.49
N TYR A 65 9.55 0.98 26.83
CA TYR A 65 9.65 1.39 25.42
C TYR A 65 8.85 0.51 24.47
N GLU A 66 8.70 -0.79 24.78
CA GLU A 66 7.90 -1.70 23.92
C GLU A 66 6.41 -1.35 23.99
N VAL A 67 5.91 -1.03 25.20
CA VAL A 67 4.50 -0.64 25.37
C VAL A 67 4.25 0.75 24.76
N TRP A 68 5.20 1.69 24.86
CA TRP A 68 5.10 2.96 24.14
C TRP A 68 4.97 2.75 22.62
N ALA A 69 5.72 1.82 22.04
CA ALA A 69 5.59 1.50 20.62
C ALA A 69 4.23 0.87 20.28
N LEU A 70 3.73 -0.09 21.09
CA LEU A 70 2.40 -0.70 20.93
C LEU A 70 1.28 0.32 21.06
N HIS A 71 1.39 1.26 22.00
CA HIS A 71 0.50 2.40 22.14
C HIS A 71 0.51 3.26 20.87
N GLY A 72 1.70 3.57 20.34
CA GLY A 72 1.85 4.28 19.08
C GLY A 72 1.18 3.58 17.88
N PHE A 73 1.36 2.27 17.75
CA PHE A 73 0.68 1.50 16.69
C PHE A 73 -0.84 1.49 16.85
N SER A 74 -1.34 1.43 18.08
CA SER A 74 -2.78 1.48 18.36
C SER A 74 -3.37 2.84 17.96
N LEU A 75 -2.68 3.95 18.25
CA LEU A 75 -3.05 5.28 17.81
C LEU A 75 -3.02 5.42 16.28
N ALA A 76 -1.99 4.88 15.63
CA ALA A 76 -1.90 4.90 14.16
C ALA A 76 -3.06 4.12 13.50
N ALA A 77 -3.50 3.01 14.10
CA ALA A 77 -4.65 2.24 13.64
C ALA A 77 -5.99 3.00 13.79
N GLU A 78 -6.08 3.90 14.78
CA GLU A 78 -7.20 4.85 14.95
C GLU A 78 -7.02 6.14 14.10
N ASN A 79 -6.03 6.19 13.20
CA ASN A 79 -5.67 7.35 12.39
C ASN A 79 -5.23 8.59 13.19
N GLN A 80 -4.82 8.43 14.45
CA GLN A 80 -4.27 9.50 15.29
C GLN A 80 -2.74 9.57 15.11
N PHE A 81 -2.32 10.02 13.92
CA PHE A 81 -0.92 9.89 13.51
C PHE A 81 0.05 10.76 14.32
N GLU A 82 -0.33 12.00 14.68
CA GLU A 82 0.49 12.89 15.49
C GLU A 82 0.75 12.29 16.89
N ALA A 83 -0.30 11.86 17.57
CA ALA A 83 -0.18 11.23 18.90
C ALA A 83 0.59 9.89 18.83
N SER A 84 0.46 9.18 17.70
CA SER A 84 1.23 7.96 17.41
C SER A 84 2.72 8.28 17.34
N ILE A 85 3.12 9.35 16.63
CA ILE A 85 4.51 9.80 16.52
C ILE A 85 5.08 10.17 17.90
N ASP A 86 4.30 10.85 18.75
CA ASP A 86 4.71 11.17 20.12
C ASP A 86 5.00 9.92 20.94
N SER A 87 4.17 8.89 20.81
CA SER A 87 4.37 7.61 21.49
C SER A 87 5.64 6.90 21.00
N PHE A 88 5.90 6.90 19.68
CA PHE A 88 7.16 6.37 19.14
C PHE A 88 8.37 7.20 19.58
N ASN A 89 8.25 8.52 19.70
CA ASN A 89 9.33 9.37 20.22
C ASN A 89 9.67 9.00 21.67
N LYS A 90 8.67 8.75 22.52
CA LYS A 90 8.90 8.28 23.91
C LYS A 90 9.58 6.91 23.93
N SER A 91 9.14 5.97 23.08
CA SER A 91 9.79 4.67 22.94
C SER A 91 11.29 4.82 22.54
N LEU A 92 11.56 5.70 21.56
CA LEU A 92 12.92 5.94 21.05
C LEU A 92 13.80 6.74 22.00
N ALA A 93 13.22 7.58 22.87
CA ALA A 93 13.95 8.29 23.93
C ALA A 93 14.52 7.30 24.96
N ILE A 94 13.75 6.24 25.26
CA ILE A 94 14.16 5.18 26.17
C ILE A 94 15.09 4.17 25.48
N SER A 95 14.73 3.73 24.27
CA SER A 95 15.49 2.75 23.49
C SER A 95 15.76 3.24 22.06
N PRO A 96 16.86 4.00 21.83
CA PRO A 96 17.14 4.62 20.54
C PRO A 96 17.40 3.64 19.38
N ARG A 97 17.62 2.36 19.68
CA ARG A 97 17.86 1.30 18.67
C ARG A 97 16.67 0.40 18.44
N TYR A 98 15.51 0.72 18.98
CA TYR A 98 14.31 -0.10 18.86
C TYR A 98 13.70 0.06 17.46
N ALA A 99 14.03 -0.87 16.56
CA ALA A 99 13.66 -0.84 15.15
C ALA A 99 12.16 -0.67 14.92
N LEU A 100 11.33 -1.33 15.72
CA LEU A 100 9.86 -1.29 15.58
C LEU A 100 9.30 0.11 15.81
N ALA A 101 9.86 0.90 16.73
CA ALA A 101 9.43 2.29 16.94
C ALA A 101 9.87 3.20 15.77
N TRP A 102 11.06 2.99 15.21
CA TRP A 102 11.49 3.66 13.98
C TRP A 102 10.57 3.35 12.81
N HIS A 103 10.21 2.06 12.63
CA HIS A 103 9.26 1.62 11.61
C HIS A 103 7.90 2.29 11.80
N GLY A 104 7.33 2.23 13.01
CA GLY A 104 6.02 2.82 13.31
C GLY A 104 5.97 4.33 13.05
N LYS A 105 7.02 5.06 13.48
CA LYS A 105 7.14 6.51 13.23
C LYS A 105 7.19 6.82 11.74
N GLY A 106 8.03 6.09 10.98
CA GLY A 106 8.12 6.27 9.54
C GLY A 106 6.81 5.92 8.82
N HIS A 107 6.10 4.87 9.25
CA HIS A 107 4.80 4.53 8.72
C HIS A 107 3.75 5.63 8.97
N ALA A 108 3.66 6.17 10.19
CA ALA A 108 2.74 7.26 10.52
C ALA A 108 3.00 8.50 9.66
N LEU A 109 4.28 8.90 9.50
CA LEU A 109 4.66 10.02 8.63
C LEU A 109 4.29 9.80 7.16
N ALA A 110 4.48 8.57 6.65
CA ALA A 110 4.08 8.21 5.29
C ALA A 110 2.55 8.33 5.10
N LYS A 111 1.75 7.99 6.12
CA LYS A 111 0.28 8.16 6.10
C LYS A 111 -0.14 9.62 6.07
N MET A 112 0.64 10.51 6.68
CA MET A 112 0.44 11.96 6.65
C MET A 112 0.96 12.61 5.35
N GLY A 113 1.65 11.84 4.48
CA GLY A 113 2.22 12.36 3.23
C GLY A 113 3.65 12.92 3.37
N TYR A 114 4.27 12.86 4.53
CA TYR A 114 5.66 13.30 4.78
C TYR A 114 6.65 12.22 4.35
N PHE A 115 6.74 11.97 3.03
CA PHE A 115 7.49 10.84 2.49
C PHE A 115 9.00 10.93 2.68
N GLU A 116 9.56 12.14 2.73
CA GLU A 116 11.00 12.37 2.93
C GLU A 116 11.43 11.95 4.33
N GLU A 117 10.71 12.44 5.34
CA GLU A 117 10.92 12.10 6.73
C GLU A 117 10.64 10.61 6.96
N ALA A 118 9.54 10.10 6.37
CA ALA A 118 9.19 8.69 6.43
C ALA A 118 10.33 7.80 5.93
N ALA A 119 10.92 8.11 4.77
CA ALA A 119 12.05 7.35 4.23
C ALA A 119 13.26 7.40 5.16
N THR A 120 13.54 8.54 5.78
CA THR A 120 14.64 8.70 6.76
C THR A 120 14.45 7.80 7.97
N TYR A 121 13.25 7.76 8.56
CA TYR A 121 12.96 6.94 9.73
C TYR A 121 12.88 5.44 9.38
N LEU A 122 12.29 5.09 8.24
CA LEU A 122 12.22 3.71 7.77
C LEU A 122 13.61 3.15 7.43
N LYS A 123 14.53 3.98 6.90
CA LYS A 123 15.92 3.60 6.71
C LYS A 123 16.61 3.23 8.03
N ARG A 124 16.33 3.96 9.12
CA ARG A 124 16.81 3.60 10.45
C ARG A 124 16.21 2.27 10.93
N ALA A 125 14.92 2.05 10.70
CA ALA A 125 14.26 0.79 11.05
C ALA A 125 14.97 -0.42 10.42
N VAL A 126 15.23 -0.38 9.11
CA VAL A 126 15.87 -1.49 8.38
C VAL A 126 17.36 -1.65 8.71
N ILE A 127 18.02 -0.60 9.19
CA ILE A 127 19.41 -0.69 9.71
C ILE A 127 19.42 -1.45 11.05
N PHE A 128 18.46 -1.20 11.94
CA PHE A 128 18.40 -1.86 13.25
C PHE A 128 17.75 -3.25 13.20
N ASP A 129 16.79 -3.48 12.27
CA ASP A 129 16.24 -4.80 11.97
C ASP A 129 16.16 -5.04 10.46
N PRO A 130 17.22 -5.56 9.84
CA PRO A 130 17.22 -5.87 8.40
C PRO A 130 16.25 -6.98 7.99
N LYS A 131 15.67 -7.72 8.95
CA LYS A 131 14.72 -8.79 8.69
C LYS A 131 13.25 -8.34 8.73
N ASP A 132 12.99 -7.06 9.03
CA ASP A 132 11.65 -6.50 8.93
C ASP A 132 11.28 -6.22 7.46
N GLY A 133 10.66 -7.20 6.81
CA GLY A 133 10.20 -7.09 5.42
C GLY A 133 9.14 -5.99 5.23
N LYS A 134 8.35 -5.67 6.27
CA LYS A 134 7.35 -4.59 6.20
C LYS A 134 8.01 -3.21 6.25
N ALA A 135 9.08 -3.05 7.04
CA ALA A 135 9.85 -1.81 7.05
C ALA A 135 10.51 -1.56 5.69
N TRP A 136 11.09 -2.59 5.06
CA TRP A 136 11.60 -2.52 3.69
C TRP A 136 10.52 -2.17 2.66
N TYR A 137 9.35 -2.80 2.74
CA TYR A 137 8.19 -2.48 1.89
C TYR A 137 7.77 -1.02 2.04
N ASN A 138 7.63 -0.53 3.27
CA ASN A 138 7.23 0.85 3.54
C ASN A 138 8.30 1.85 3.07
N LEU A 139 9.59 1.52 3.23
CA LEU A 139 10.70 2.33 2.71
C LEU A 139 10.62 2.44 1.17
N GLY A 140 10.47 1.30 0.48
CA GLY A 140 10.29 1.29 -0.96
C GLY A 140 9.08 2.08 -1.42
N THR A 141 7.99 2.03 -0.68
CA THR A 141 6.77 2.80 -0.98
C THR A 141 7.01 4.31 -0.83
N ALA A 142 7.67 4.75 0.25
CA ALA A 142 8.02 6.15 0.45
C ALA A 142 8.96 6.66 -0.65
N GLN A 143 9.98 5.87 -1.00
CA GLN A 143 10.91 6.18 -2.10
C GLN A 143 10.22 6.27 -3.46
N ASN A 144 9.25 5.40 -3.74
CA ASN A 144 8.40 5.47 -4.95
C ASN A 144 7.63 6.79 -5.02
N ARG A 145 7.04 7.22 -3.90
CA ARG A 145 6.31 8.51 -3.82
C ARG A 145 7.21 9.71 -4.06
N LEU A 146 8.48 9.58 -3.74
CA LEU A 146 9.51 10.62 -3.96
C LEU A 146 10.14 10.56 -5.38
N GLY A 147 9.74 9.60 -6.22
CA GLY A 147 10.37 9.37 -7.53
C GLY A 147 11.77 8.75 -7.45
N ARG A 148 12.22 8.29 -6.28
CA ARG A 148 13.51 7.61 -6.08
C ARG A 148 13.43 6.14 -6.47
N TYR A 149 13.14 5.90 -7.75
CA TYR A 149 12.77 4.56 -8.24
C TYR A 149 13.88 3.52 -8.09
N HIS A 150 15.15 3.89 -8.30
CA HIS A 150 16.27 2.96 -8.12
C HIS A 150 16.41 2.45 -6.68
N GLU A 151 16.30 3.36 -5.70
CA GLU A 151 16.32 3.01 -4.29
C GLU A 151 15.10 2.16 -3.91
N SER A 152 13.94 2.53 -4.44
CA SER A 152 12.68 1.83 -4.21
C SER A 152 12.73 0.38 -4.71
N ILE A 153 13.30 0.14 -5.90
CA ILE A 153 13.50 -1.22 -6.45
C ILE A 153 14.31 -2.06 -5.48
N ALA A 154 15.45 -1.54 -4.99
CA ALA A 154 16.29 -2.25 -4.03
C ALA A 154 15.53 -2.55 -2.72
N SER A 155 14.79 -1.60 -2.19
CA SER A 155 13.99 -1.79 -0.97
C SER A 155 12.92 -2.88 -1.15
N PHE A 156 12.22 -2.92 -2.30
CA PHE A 156 11.26 -4.00 -2.58
C PHE A 156 11.95 -5.35 -2.81
N GLU A 157 13.16 -5.38 -3.37
CA GLU A 157 13.94 -6.63 -3.49
C GLU A 157 14.25 -7.23 -2.14
N TYR A 158 14.68 -6.41 -1.17
CA TYR A 158 14.86 -6.86 0.20
C TYR A 158 13.55 -7.36 0.83
N SER A 159 12.46 -6.60 0.68
CA SER A 159 11.14 -7.02 1.18
C SER A 159 10.72 -8.37 0.59
N ILE A 160 10.85 -8.56 -0.72
CA ILE A 160 10.52 -9.81 -1.43
C ILE A 160 11.44 -10.96 -0.99
N SER A 161 12.73 -10.71 -0.74
CA SER A 161 13.66 -11.75 -0.26
C SER A 161 13.24 -12.33 1.09
N ILE A 162 12.61 -11.51 1.94
CA ILE A 162 12.11 -11.90 3.26
C ILE A 162 10.73 -12.56 3.15
N ASN A 163 9.82 -12.00 2.34
CA ASN A 163 8.49 -12.55 2.10
C ASN A 163 8.19 -12.65 0.60
N LYS A 164 8.44 -13.83 0.02
CA LYS A 164 8.19 -14.12 -1.39
C LYS A 164 6.72 -14.19 -1.77
N GLN A 165 5.79 -14.18 -0.80
CA GLN A 165 4.34 -14.24 -1.04
C GLN A 165 3.67 -12.87 -1.01
N ASP A 166 4.42 -11.79 -0.85
CA ASP A 166 3.88 -10.44 -0.83
C ASP A 166 3.70 -9.88 -2.26
N TYR A 167 2.53 -10.11 -2.83
CA TYR A 167 2.20 -9.59 -4.16
C TYR A 167 2.20 -8.06 -4.24
N HIS A 168 2.00 -7.35 -3.13
CA HIS A 168 2.08 -5.88 -3.09
C HIS A 168 3.51 -5.39 -3.32
N ALA A 169 4.51 -6.09 -2.77
CA ALA A 169 5.91 -5.75 -2.99
C ALA A 169 6.32 -5.96 -4.45
N TYR A 170 5.89 -7.07 -5.08
CA TYR A 170 6.09 -7.28 -6.52
C TYR A 170 5.38 -6.21 -7.35
N PHE A 171 4.13 -5.89 -7.05
CA PHE A 171 3.38 -4.85 -7.77
C PHE A 171 4.10 -3.50 -7.72
N ASN A 172 4.46 -3.03 -6.52
CA ASN A 172 5.11 -1.74 -6.35
C ASN A 172 6.53 -1.71 -6.94
N LYS A 173 7.28 -2.84 -6.90
CA LYS A 173 8.54 -2.97 -7.64
C LYS A 173 8.30 -2.83 -9.15
N GLY A 174 7.24 -3.45 -9.70
CA GLY A 174 6.86 -3.29 -11.10
C GLY A 174 6.57 -1.84 -11.47
N VAL A 175 5.87 -1.10 -10.60
CA VAL A 175 5.62 0.35 -10.79
C VAL A 175 6.95 1.14 -10.79
N ALA A 176 7.86 0.85 -9.85
CA ALA A 176 9.17 1.50 -9.79
C ALA A 176 10.02 1.22 -11.05
N LEU A 177 9.99 -0.02 -11.55
CA LEU A 177 10.68 -0.40 -12.79
C LEU A 177 10.13 0.35 -14.01
N CYS A 178 8.82 0.61 -14.07
CA CYS A 178 8.24 1.48 -15.08
C CYS A 178 8.77 2.92 -14.97
N GLY A 179 8.94 3.44 -13.74
CA GLY A 179 9.48 4.77 -13.49
C GLY A 179 10.90 4.97 -14.01
N VAL A 180 11.70 3.90 -14.08
CA VAL A 180 13.05 3.88 -14.70
C VAL A 180 13.06 3.31 -16.13
N GLN A 181 11.90 3.17 -16.77
CA GLN A 181 11.70 2.68 -18.13
C GLN A 181 12.21 1.23 -18.39
N ARG A 182 12.41 0.43 -17.33
CA ARG A 182 12.77 -0.99 -17.44
C ARG A 182 11.51 -1.84 -17.62
N TYR A 183 10.82 -1.63 -18.76
CA TYR A 183 9.48 -2.16 -19.00
C TYR A 183 9.42 -3.70 -19.04
N GLU A 184 10.40 -4.37 -19.66
CA GLU A 184 10.44 -5.84 -19.69
C GLU A 184 10.59 -6.45 -18.29
N ASP A 185 11.43 -5.86 -17.44
CA ASP A 185 11.59 -6.31 -16.04
C ASP A 185 10.32 -6.00 -15.22
N ALA A 186 9.66 -4.87 -15.52
CA ALA A 186 8.37 -4.54 -14.92
C ALA A 186 7.31 -5.61 -15.27
N LEU A 187 7.21 -6.01 -16.54
CA LEU A 187 6.27 -7.05 -16.98
C LEU A 187 6.53 -8.40 -16.30
N LYS A 188 7.80 -8.83 -16.18
CA LYS A 188 8.19 -10.03 -15.44
C LYS A 188 7.76 -9.94 -13.97
N THR A 189 8.00 -8.79 -13.35
CA THR A 189 7.68 -8.56 -11.94
C THR A 189 6.17 -8.50 -11.70
N LEU A 190 5.42 -7.81 -12.58
CA LEU A 190 3.95 -7.78 -12.53
C LEU A 190 3.34 -9.18 -12.78
N HIS A 191 3.98 -10.01 -13.61
CA HIS A 191 3.55 -11.41 -13.80
C HIS A 191 3.67 -12.21 -12.50
N GLN A 192 4.75 -12.03 -11.72
CA GLN A 192 4.88 -12.66 -10.41
C GLN A 192 3.79 -12.19 -9.43
N ALA A 193 3.48 -10.88 -9.43
CA ALA A 193 2.39 -10.35 -8.62
C ALA A 193 1.03 -10.97 -9.02
N LEU A 194 0.76 -11.13 -10.31
CA LEU A 194 -0.46 -11.76 -10.84
C LEU A 194 -0.51 -13.27 -10.57
N HIS A 195 0.63 -13.96 -10.54
CA HIS A 195 0.67 -15.36 -10.13
C HIS A 195 0.21 -15.54 -8.68
N LEU A 196 0.60 -14.61 -7.80
CA LEU A 196 0.18 -14.62 -6.38
C LEU A 196 -1.26 -14.12 -6.20
N LYS A 197 -1.71 -13.15 -7.01
CA LYS A 197 -3.05 -12.55 -6.93
C LYS A 197 -3.67 -12.38 -8.32
N PRO A 198 -4.22 -13.44 -8.93
CA PRO A 198 -4.71 -13.41 -10.32
C PRO A 198 -5.85 -12.42 -10.58
N ASN A 199 -6.68 -12.15 -9.56
CA ASN A 199 -7.86 -11.29 -9.67
C ASN A 199 -7.60 -9.84 -9.26
N ALA A 200 -6.35 -9.41 -9.16
CA ALA A 200 -6.00 -8.03 -8.84
C ALA A 200 -6.10 -7.14 -10.09
N TYR A 201 -7.27 -6.54 -10.30
CA TYR A 201 -7.56 -5.71 -11.48
C TYR A 201 -6.55 -4.59 -11.71
N TYR A 202 -6.04 -3.98 -10.65
CA TYR A 202 -5.08 -2.87 -10.73
C TYR A 202 -3.69 -3.33 -11.22
N ILE A 203 -3.30 -4.59 -10.98
CA ILE A 203 -2.05 -5.15 -11.51
C ILE A 203 -2.22 -5.39 -13.02
N TRP A 204 -3.37 -5.90 -13.46
CA TRP A 204 -3.69 -6.02 -14.87
C TRP A 204 -3.69 -4.66 -15.59
N ASN A 205 -4.23 -3.61 -14.94
CA ASN A 205 -4.17 -2.24 -15.47
C ASN A 205 -2.72 -1.77 -15.63
N GLN A 206 -1.90 -1.94 -14.60
CA GLN A 206 -0.49 -1.54 -14.68
C GLN A 206 0.26 -2.30 -15.79
N ARG A 207 0.00 -3.60 -15.93
CA ARG A 207 0.55 -4.40 -17.02
C ARG A 207 0.13 -3.85 -18.39
N GLY A 208 -1.15 -3.54 -18.59
CA GLY A 208 -1.66 -2.93 -19.80
C GLY A 208 -1.01 -1.57 -20.10
N THR A 209 -0.89 -0.71 -19.09
CA THR A 209 -0.21 0.60 -19.24
C THR A 209 1.26 0.42 -19.62
N THR A 210 1.97 -0.53 -18.99
CA THR A 210 3.36 -0.83 -19.33
C THR A 210 3.51 -1.29 -20.78
N LEU A 211 2.59 -2.12 -21.27
CA LEU A 211 2.57 -2.62 -22.65
C LEU A 211 2.28 -1.50 -23.67
N ILE A 212 1.45 -0.50 -23.31
CA ILE A 212 1.26 0.70 -24.15
C ILE A 212 2.60 1.45 -24.32
N GLN A 213 3.35 1.64 -23.23
CA GLN A 213 4.67 2.32 -23.31
C GLN A 213 5.68 1.58 -24.20
N MET A 214 5.49 0.28 -24.40
CA MET A 214 6.31 -0.56 -25.29
C MET A 214 5.76 -0.67 -26.72
N GLY A 215 4.62 -0.03 -27.03
CA GLY A 215 3.96 -0.17 -28.34
C GLY A 215 3.26 -1.52 -28.56
N ARG A 216 3.13 -2.36 -27.51
CA ARG A 216 2.52 -3.71 -27.58
C ARG A 216 1.01 -3.61 -27.33
N PHE A 217 0.31 -2.90 -28.24
CA PHE A 217 -1.08 -2.48 -28.03
C PHE A 217 -2.07 -3.64 -27.93
N LYS A 218 -1.92 -4.72 -28.73
CA LYS A 218 -2.79 -5.90 -28.67
C LYS A 218 -2.75 -6.56 -27.28
N GLU A 219 -1.55 -6.77 -26.74
CA GLU A 219 -1.38 -7.37 -25.42
C GLU A 219 -1.83 -6.43 -24.28
N ALA A 220 -1.73 -5.11 -24.51
CA ALA A 220 -2.29 -4.12 -23.59
C ALA A 220 -3.80 -4.25 -23.48
N ILE A 221 -4.51 -4.37 -24.61
CA ILE A 221 -5.97 -4.57 -24.67
C ILE A 221 -6.35 -5.85 -23.92
N GLU A 222 -5.66 -6.97 -24.16
CA GLU A 222 -5.89 -8.22 -23.43
C GLU A 222 -5.73 -8.05 -21.91
N SER A 223 -4.74 -7.26 -21.47
CA SER A 223 -4.51 -6.99 -20.05
C SER A 223 -5.64 -6.16 -19.45
N PHE A 224 -6.13 -5.14 -20.15
CA PHE A 224 -7.29 -4.38 -19.72
C PHE A 224 -8.57 -5.22 -19.73
N ASP A 225 -8.75 -6.13 -20.69
CA ASP A 225 -9.86 -7.07 -20.68
C ASP A 225 -9.85 -8.01 -19.47
N ARG A 226 -8.67 -8.47 -19.06
CA ARG A 226 -8.50 -9.22 -17.81
C ARG A 226 -8.84 -8.36 -16.60
N SER A 227 -8.42 -7.09 -16.58
CA SER A 227 -8.81 -6.16 -15.53
C SER A 227 -10.33 -5.98 -15.44
N LEU A 228 -11.01 -5.80 -16.58
CA LEU A 228 -12.46 -5.64 -16.66
C LEU A 228 -13.23 -6.91 -16.26
N LYS A 229 -12.68 -8.10 -16.51
CA LYS A 229 -13.23 -9.36 -15.99
C LYS A 229 -13.20 -9.42 -14.46
N CYS A 230 -12.16 -8.83 -13.84
CA CYS A 230 -12.06 -8.75 -12.38
C CYS A 230 -12.94 -7.64 -11.80
N GLN A 231 -13.04 -6.50 -12.48
CA GLN A 231 -13.82 -5.33 -12.06
C GLN A 231 -14.42 -4.63 -13.30
N ALA A 232 -15.66 -4.97 -13.62
CA ALA A 232 -16.35 -4.49 -14.84
C ALA A 232 -16.53 -2.96 -14.89
N HIS A 233 -16.72 -2.31 -13.73
CA HIS A 233 -16.90 -0.86 -13.59
C HIS A 233 -15.58 -0.13 -13.31
N ASN A 234 -14.51 -0.49 -14.02
CA ASN A 234 -13.19 0.13 -13.88
C ASN A 234 -12.94 1.13 -15.02
N PRO A 235 -13.12 2.46 -14.79
CA PRO A 235 -12.93 3.45 -15.85
C PRO A 235 -11.47 3.52 -16.32
N ASN A 236 -10.49 3.25 -15.45
CA ASN A 236 -9.08 3.22 -15.84
C ASN A 236 -8.79 2.15 -16.89
N ALA A 237 -9.42 0.98 -16.80
CA ALA A 237 -9.23 -0.09 -17.78
C ALA A 237 -9.88 0.25 -19.12
N TRP A 238 -11.09 0.82 -19.12
CA TRP A 238 -11.73 1.29 -20.35
C TRP A 238 -10.93 2.41 -21.01
N TYR A 239 -10.43 3.37 -20.23
CA TYR A 239 -9.56 4.43 -20.75
C TYR A 239 -8.25 3.88 -21.34
N GLY A 240 -7.61 2.91 -20.65
CA GLY A 240 -6.43 2.23 -21.15
C GLY A 240 -6.69 1.52 -22.48
N LYS A 241 -7.84 0.86 -22.64
CA LYS A 241 -8.26 0.26 -23.91
C LYS A 241 -8.42 1.32 -25.01
N ALA A 242 -9.07 2.43 -24.69
CA ALA A 242 -9.25 3.53 -25.64
C ALA A 242 -7.90 4.05 -26.14
N ARG A 243 -6.92 4.25 -25.25
CA ARG A 243 -5.54 4.64 -25.63
C ARG A 243 -4.90 3.62 -26.58
N ALA A 244 -5.00 2.33 -26.25
CA ALA A 244 -4.41 1.27 -27.03
C ALA A 244 -5.05 1.16 -28.44
N HIS A 245 -6.37 1.32 -28.56
CA HIS A 245 -7.07 1.34 -29.85
C HIS A 245 -6.75 2.60 -30.64
N ALA A 246 -6.68 3.77 -29.99
CA ALA A 246 -6.30 5.02 -30.66
C ALA A 246 -4.92 4.94 -31.32
N MET A 247 -3.95 4.35 -30.61
CA MET A 247 -2.60 4.12 -31.15
C MET A 247 -2.57 3.13 -32.33
N GLN A 248 -3.59 2.27 -32.45
CA GLN A 248 -3.79 1.40 -33.62
C GLN A 248 -4.62 2.07 -34.71
N LYS A 249 -5.03 3.32 -34.53
CA LYS A 249 -5.94 4.08 -35.42
C LYS A 249 -7.33 3.42 -35.59
N ASP A 250 -7.75 2.61 -34.63
CA ASP A 250 -9.08 2.00 -34.58
C ASP A 250 -10.07 2.96 -33.92
N LEU A 251 -10.67 3.83 -34.73
CA LEU A 251 -11.62 4.83 -34.26
C LEU A 251 -12.83 4.21 -33.57
N VAL A 252 -13.42 3.18 -34.16
CA VAL A 252 -14.68 2.59 -33.67
C VAL A 252 -14.47 2.02 -32.26
N SER A 253 -13.45 1.20 -32.07
CA SER A 253 -13.16 0.62 -30.75
C SER A 253 -12.70 1.69 -29.74
N THR A 254 -12.02 2.74 -30.20
CA THR A 254 -11.67 3.89 -29.36
C THR A 254 -12.91 4.58 -28.82
N LEU A 255 -13.87 4.93 -29.69
CA LEU A 255 -15.10 5.59 -29.30
C LEU A 255 -15.95 4.72 -28.36
N GLN A 256 -16.06 3.42 -28.64
CA GLN A 256 -16.75 2.48 -27.74
C GLN A 256 -16.14 2.44 -26.34
N ALA A 257 -14.81 2.37 -26.24
CA ALA A 257 -14.11 2.34 -24.96
C ALA A 257 -14.22 3.69 -24.21
N LEU A 258 -14.13 4.83 -24.93
CA LEU A 258 -14.35 6.16 -24.35
C LEU A 258 -15.78 6.35 -23.86
N TYR A 259 -16.78 5.88 -24.62
CA TYR A 259 -18.18 5.92 -24.18
C TYR A 259 -18.34 5.23 -22.82
N ARG A 260 -17.80 4.01 -22.67
CA ARG A 260 -17.81 3.28 -21.39
C ARG A 260 -17.09 4.03 -20.28
N THR A 261 -15.96 4.65 -20.61
CA THR A 261 -15.20 5.48 -19.67
C THR A 261 -16.03 6.68 -19.18
N PHE A 262 -16.68 7.40 -20.09
CA PHE A 262 -17.47 8.59 -19.78
C PHE A 262 -18.78 8.28 -19.03
N VAL A 263 -19.41 7.12 -19.30
CA VAL A 263 -20.54 6.65 -18.50
C VAL A 263 -20.15 6.42 -17.04
N LEU A 264 -18.94 5.88 -16.80
CA LEU A 264 -18.47 5.58 -15.45
C LEU A 264 -17.90 6.81 -14.73
N SER A 265 -17.31 7.76 -15.44
CA SER A 265 -16.68 8.96 -14.86
C SER A 265 -16.60 10.08 -15.91
N PRO A 266 -17.68 10.87 -16.07
CA PRO A 266 -17.87 11.75 -17.21
C PRO A 266 -16.91 12.96 -17.25
N TYR A 267 -16.60 13.57 -16.09
CA TYR A 267 -15.88 14.83 -16.10
C TYR A 267 -14.36 14.66 -16.24
N MET A 268 -13.77 13.87 -15.37
CA MET A 268 -12.31 13.73 -15.29
C MET A 268 -11.70 13.22 -16.60
N TYR A 269 -12.25 12.16 -17.16
CA TYR A 269 -11.69 11.54 -18.36
C TYR A 269 -11.89 12.35 -19.63
N ARG A 270 -12.92 13.20 -19.72
CA ARG A 270 -13.06 14.12 -20.87
C ARG A 270 -11.90 15.10 -20.93
N VAL A 271 -11.52 15.67 -19.77
CA VAL A 271 -10.36 16.55 -19.69
C VAL A 271 -9.07 15.76 -20.01
N MET A 272 -8.93 14.55 -19.49
CA MET A 272 -7.77 13.71 -19.77
C MET A 272 -7.63 13.40 -21.26
N VAL A 273 -8.70 13.05 -21.97
CA VAL A 273 -8.66 12.75 -23.42
C VAL A 273 -8.22 13.97 -24.23
N GLN A 274 -8.62 15.18 -23.82
CA GLN A 274 -8.20 16.41 -24.49
C GLN A 274 -6.69 16.68 -24.38
N LEU A 275 -6.06 16.20 -23.33
CA LEU A 275 -4.64 16.46 -23.03
C LEU A 275 -3.74 15.26 -23.40
N ASP A 276 -4.30 14.07 -23.60
CA ASP A 276 -3.53 12.83 -23.81
C ASP A 276 -3.09 12.68 -25.27
N ALA A 277 -1.79 12.71 -25.49
CA ALA A 277 -1.17 12.60 -26.82
C ALA A 277 -1.48 11.28 -27.56
N HIS A 278 -1.90 10.22 -26.85
CA HIS A 278 -2.30 8.96 -27.50
C HIS A 278 -3.51 9.12 -28.43
N PHE A 279 -4.29 10.20 -28.30
CA PHE A 279 -5.43 10.50 -29.14
C PHE A 279 -5.15 11.53 -30.22
N ASP A 280 -3.92 12.04 -30.36
CA ASP A 280 -3.58 13.10 -31.33
C ASP A 280 -3.93 12.72 -32.77
N GLY A 281 -3.73 11.44 -33.12
CA GLY A 281 -4.08 10.93 -34.44
C GLY A 281 -5.57 10.92 -34.78
N LEU A 282 -6.45 11.11 -33.78
CA LEU A 282 -7.92 11.11 -33.93
C LEU A 282 -8.52 12.49 -33.69
N ARG A 283 -7.76 13.50 -33.27
CA ARG A 283 -8.28 14.83 -32.91
C ARG A 283 -9.03 15.56 -34.02
N GLN A 284 -8.72 15.30 -35.30
CA GLN A 284 -9.37 15.93 -36.44
C GLN A 284 -10.64 15.16 -36.89
N ASP A 285 -10.90 13.99 -36.33
CA ASP A 285 -12.05 13.18 -36.69
C ASP A 285 -13.36 13.79 -36.12
N PRO A 286 -14.40 14.01 -36.97
CA PRO A 286 -15.64 14.64 -36.52
C PRO A 286 -16.43 13.83 -35.50
N GLU A 287 -16.32 12.50 -35.52
CA GLU A 287 -17.03 11.65 -34.55
C GLU A 287 -16.31 11.67 -33.21
N PHE A 288 -14.97 11.65 -33.24
CA PHE A 288 -14.17 11.83 -32.04
C PHE A 288 -14.43 13.19 -31.38
N GLN A 289 -14.45 14.27 -32.17
CA GLN A 289 -14.77 15.62 -31.67
C GLN A 289 -16.17 15.71 -31.05
N ARG A 290 -17.17 15.14 -31.70
CA ARG A 290 -18.53 15.06 -31.15
C ARG A 290 -18.53 14.34 -29.81
N MET A 291 -17.84 13.19 -29.68
CA MET A 291 -17.79 12.39 -28.45
C MET A 291 -17.19 13.18 -27.27
N ILE A 292 -16.08 13.89 -27.49
CA ILE A 292 -15.40 14.61 -26.40
C ILE A 292 -16.09 15.91 -26.00
N ASN A 293 -16.80 16.58 -26.94
CA ASN A 293 -17.43 17.87 -26.74
C ASN A 293 -18.91 17.77 -26.31
N THR A 294 -19.56 16.61 -26.49
CA THR A 294 -20.95 16.42 -26.04
C THR A 294 -21.00 16.50 -24.50
N SER A 295 -21.67 17.52 -23.98
CA SER A 295 -21.93 17.65 -22.53
C SER A 295 -22.64 16.37 -22.04
N ALA A 296 -22.26 15.89 -20.86
CA ALA A 296 -23.00 14.80 -20.20
C ALA A 296 -24.45 15.29 -19.99
N ILE A 297 -25.40 14.56 -20.59
CA ILE A 297 -26.82 14.73 -20.32
C ILE A 297 -27.12 14.16 -18.93
#